data_4ec99baddcd027b151b40734f5f51254
#
_entry.id   4ec99baddcd027b151b40734f5f51254
#
_cell.length_a   1.000
_cell.length_b   1.000
_cell.length_c   1.000
_cell.angle_alpha   90.00
_cell.angle_beta   90.00
_cell.angle_gamma   90.00
#
_symmetry.space_group_name_H-M   'P 1'
#
loop_
_entity.id
_entity.type
_entity.pdbx_description
1 polymer ?
#
loop_
_entity_poly.entity_id
_entity_poly.type
_entity_poly.pdbx_seq_one_letter_code
_entity_poly.pdbx_strand_id
1 'polypeptide(L)'
;MIITPPSTTTESWESESDDPEKGYGHDNEEEYGFFERGRGRSRRGRGHDDDDDDDDDDEDDEEQSPHTIKRKPNPQKEEFIYTLQEEKAVVRKFDRKVVVFMAVLYMLAFLDRSNIGNARIANMDSDLQSDPPNPQLYSYALSSFYLAYLLFEWMAILWRLIPAHVYVAVLVASWGVVACLQGVATSYPVLIGLRFLLGIGEAGFTGVPFYLSFFFRRGELALRTAVFISAAPLATSFSSTLAFAITSLSNVIPIAPWRLLFLIEGLPCILIAGIAWQIIPDSPQTAQFLTARQKKIARVRLQSEHQQAAPSSSGSGLSALKDPVAWTTSVIIMLTNLAYSSLPAFLPTILTAMGHSSLSSQALSAPPYLLSFLIVLVTAYLSDLYRSRGPFLICHALCSCAGYLVLAFSERMGLEPGSWLRYAAVFPAAVGFFNVVVLTIAWNVNNQKGGGKEKGVGFALMQVVGQLGPLVATRLYPDGDGPFFTSGMGVCAAAMGGVVVLAAGLVRYMDGVNKRWEREEKEREGEEGVQLMEGERGDKGGEGGFRYML
;
A
#
# COMPACT_ATOMS: atom_id res chain seq x y z
N MET A 1 10.75 32.35 47.79
CA MET A 1 12.03 31.66 47.62
C MET A 1 12.27 31.61 46.12
N ILE A 2 13.07 32.57 45.66
CA ILE A 2 13.31 32.87 44.25
C ILE A 2 14.55 32.07 43.82
N ILE A 3 14.45 31.23 42.82
CA ILE A 3 15.62 30.56 42.21
C ILE A 3 15.70 31.00 40.74
N THR A 4 16.76 31.74 40.43
CA THR A 4 17.16 32.22 39.13
C THR A 4 17.81 31.10 38.30
N PRO A 5 17.66 31.07 36.95
CA PRO A 5 18.36 30.13 36.07
C PRO A 5 19.76 30.66 35.66
N PRO A 6 20.68 29.78 35.28
CA PRO A 6 22.03 30.16 34.85
C PRO A 6 22.10 30.53 33.36
N SER A 7 23.04 31.39 33.09
CA SER A 7 23.39 32.10 31.87
C SER A 7 23.75 31.22 30.66
N THR A 8 23.26 31.64 29.50
CA THR A 8 23.64 31.24 28.16
C THR A 8 25.02 31.72 27.77
N THR A 9 25.87 30.82 27.30
CA THR A 9 27.08 31.14 26.53
C THR A 9 26.75 31.01 25.03
N THR A 10 26.88 32.13 24.37
CA THR A 10 26.84 32.25 22.89
C THR A 10 28.19 31.84 22.33
N GLU A 11 28.25 30.82 21.51
CA GLU A 11 29.36 30.57 20.58
C GLU A 11 28.95 31.00 19.17
N SER A 12 29.73 31.99 18.70
CA SER A 12 29.73 32.52 17.34
C SER A 12 30.37 31.51 16.38
N TRP A 13 29.70 31.18 15.28
CA TRP A 13 30.30 30.49 14.13
C TRP A 13 30.59 31.51 13.04
N GLU A 14 31.85 31.71 12.82
CA GLU A 14 32.40 32.48 11.71
C GLU A 14 32.16 31.77 10.38
N SER A 15 31.84 32.57 9.41
CA SER A 15 31.74 32.23 7.99
C SER A 15 33.14 32.11 7.38
N GLU A 16 33.49 30.95 6.86
CA GLU A 16 34.60 30.79 5.93
C GLU A 16 34.02 30.52 4.53
N SER A 17 34.27 31.52 3.67
CA SER A 17 34.11 31.48 2.23
C SER A 17 35.41 30.97 1.64
N ASP A 18 35.37 29.84 0.94
CA ASP A 18 36.42 29.49 -0.01
C ASP A 18 35.81 28.99 -1.31
N ASP A 19 36.01 29.85 -2.33
CA ASP A 19 35.89 29.53 -3.74
C ASP A 19 37.30 29.14 -4.25
N PRO A 20 37.49 28.12 -5.05
CA PRO A 20 38.40 28.26 -6.15
C PRO A 20 37.89 27.70 -7.48
N GLU A 21 38.18 28.50 -8.46
CA GLU A 21 38.19 28.40 -9.90
C GLU A 21 38.52 27.05 -10.55
N LYS A 22 37.82 26.86 -11.70
CA LYS A 22 38.28 26.34 -13.01
C LYS A 22 39.05 25.03 -13.11
N GLY A 23 38.45 24.10 -13.85
CA GLY A 23 39.14 23.01 -14.52
C GLY A 23 38.25 22.38 -15.60
N TYR A 24 38.51 22.71 -16.85
CA TYR A 24 37.94 22.09 -18.06
C TYR A 24 38.28 20.60 -18.12
N GLY A 25 37.28 19.79 -18.45
CA GLY A 25 37.45 18.38 -18.80
C GLY A 25 36.26 17.89 -19.60
N HIS A 26 36.41 17.83 -20.93
CA HIS A 26 35.53 17.10 -21.85
C HIS A 26 35.52 15.63 -21.50
N ASP A 27 34.32 15.04 -21.29
CA ASP A 27 34.12 13.62 -21.46
C ASP A 27 32.71 13.33 -21.98
N ASN A 28 32.71 12.81 -23.17
CA ASN A 28 31.81 11.98 -23.95
C ASN A 28 30.46 11.62 -23.33
N GLU A 29 29.42 12.16 -23.95
CA GLU A 29 28.05 11.66 -23.96
C GLU A 29 27.99 10.36 -24.76
N GLU A 30 27.73 9.23 -24.11
CA GLU A 30 27.22 8.01 -24.74
C GLU A 30 25.69 8.01 -24.67
N GLU A 31 25.12 8.27 -25.79
CA GLU A 31 23.73 8.25 -26.20
C GLU A 31 23.18 6.81 -26.14
N TYR A 32 22.25 6.51 -25.24
CA TYR A 32 21.45 5.27 -25.28
C TYR A 32 20.21 5.46 -26.13
N GLY A 33 20.31 4.94 -27.36
CA GLY A 33 19.26 4.94 -28.36
C GLY A 33 18.00 4.19 -27.95
N PHE A 34 16.90 4.84 -28.21
CA PHE A 34 15.53 4.35 -28.16
C PHE A 34 15.26 3.38 -29.32
N PHE A 35 14.64 2.24 -29.03
CA PHE A 35 14.21 1.26 -30.05
C PHE A 35 13.01 1.80 -30.83
N GLU A 36 13.25 2.27 -32.05
CA GLU A 36 12.23 2.47 -33.08
C GLU A 36 12.00 1.18 -33.88
N ARG A 37 10.75 0.78 -34.00
CA ARG A 37 10.31 -0.30 -34.90
C ARG A 37 10.23 0.22 -36.33
N GLY A 38 11.21 -0.12 -37.14
CA GLY A 38 11.15 0.08 -38.59
C GLY A 38 10.53 -1.13 -39.31
N ARG A 39 9.44 -0.89 -40.03
CA ARG A 39 8.89 -1.78 -41.07
C ARG A 39 9.80 -1.75 -42.29
N GLY A 40 10.32 -2.87 -42.72
CA GLY A 40 11.09 -3.01 -43.96
C GLY A 40 10.55 -4.08 -44.88
N ARG A 41 10.21 -3.66 -46.06
CA ARG A 41 9.65 -4.42 -47.21
C ARG A 41 10.66 -5.39 -47.80
N SER A 42 10.12 -6.55 -48.21
CA SER A 42 10.57 -7.51 -49.21
C SER A 42 11.13 -6.88 -50.49
N ARG A 43 12.25 -7.45 -50.99
CA ARG A 43 12.50 -7.56 -52.44
C ARG A 43 13.39 -8.77 -52.76
N ARG A 44 12.90 -9.57 -53.73
CA ARG A 44 13.50 -10.71 -54.44
C ARG A 44 14.66 -10.27 -55.35
N GLY A 45 15.58 -11.23 -55.63
CA GLY A 45 16.51 -11.25 -56.77
C GLY A 45 17.53 -12.37 -56.53
N ARG A 46 17.34 -13.45 -57.09
CA ARG A 46 17.77 -14.29 -58.23
C ARG A 46 19.24 -14.10 -58.60
N GLY A 47 19.95 -15.25 -58.65
CA GLY A 47 20.70 -15.65 -59.84
C GLY A 47 22.12 -16.08 -59.50
N HIS A 48 22.32 -17.33 -59.80
CA HIS A 48 23.31 -17.96 -60.70
C HIS A 48 24.74 -18.11 -60.16
N ASP A 49 25.08 -19.31 -60.03
CA ASP A 49 25.78 -20.33 -60.87
C ASP A 49 27.32 -20.22 -60.78
N ASP A 50 27.82 -21.36 -60.60
CA ASP A 50 28.88 -22.08 -61.27
C ASP A 50 30.29 -22.07 -60.65
N ASP A 51 30.67 -23.23 -60.37
CA ASP A 51 31.72 -24.10 -60.88
C ASP A 51 33.10 -24.08 -60.16
N ASP A 52 33.39 -25.26 -59.76
CA ASP A 52 34.51 -26.14 -60.10
C ASP A 52 35.88 -25.98 -59.36
N ASP A 53 36.23 -27.13 -58.95
CA ASP A 53 37.47 -27.86 -59.10
C ASP A 53 38.59 -27.74 -58.05
N ASP A 54 38.75 -28.90 -57.50
CA ASP A 54 39.95 -29.77 -57.45
C ASP A 54 41.14 -29.46 -56.51
N ASP A 55 41.36 -30.49 -55.76
CA ASP A 55 42.61 -31.21 -55.53
C ASP A 55 43.65 -30.76 -54.49
N ASP A 56 44.00 -31.78 -53.80
CA ASP A 56 45.30 -32.27 -53.30
C ASP A 56 45.70 -32.04 -51.86
N ASP A 57 45.65 -33.18 -51.22
CA ASP A 57 46.62 -33.79 -50.30
C ASP A 57 47.78 -32.91 -49.78
N ASP A 58 47.90 -32.86 -48.43
CA ASP A 58 49.14 -33.22 -47.77
C ASP A 58 48.92 -33.42 -46.27
N GLU A 59 49.20 -34.65 -45.82
CA GLU A 59 49.36 -35.04 -44.43
C GLU A 59 50.62 -34.38 -43.85
N ASP A 60 50.45 -33.68 -42.75
CA ASP A 60 51.53 -33.46 -41.80
C ASP A 60 51.03 -33.48 -40.37
N ASP A 61 51.42 -34.49 -39.63
CA ASP A 61 51.33 -34.70 -38.21
C ASP A 61 52.07 -33.58 -37.45
N GLU A 62 51.33 -32.68 -36.75
CA GLU A 62 51.91 -31.85 -35.71
C GLU A 62 51.15 -31.97 -34.40
N GLU A 63 51.86 -32.36 -33.36
CA GLU A 63 51.48 -32.46 -31.97
C GLU A 63 50.66 -31.24 -31.47
N GLN A 64 49.44 -31.49 -31.10
CA GLN A 64 48.58 -30.48 -30.44
C GLN A 64 49.00 -30.29 -28.98
N SER A 65 49.78 -29.24 -28.71
CA SER A 65 49.93 -28.64 -27.38
C SER A 65 48.57 -28.09 -26.87
N PRO A 66 48.25 -28.28 -25.57
CA PRO A 66 46.97 -27.79 -25.03
C PRO A 66 46.93 -26.26 -25.08
N HIS A 67 46.04 -25.69 -25.92
CA HIS A 67 45.71 -24.29 -25.95
C HIS A 67 45.20 -23.82 -24.60
N THR A 68 46.06 -23.24 -23.80
CA THR A 68 45.72 -22.44 -22.63
C THR A 68 44.95 -21.23 -23.10
N ILE A 69 43.62 -21.27 -23.02
CA ILE A 69 42.76 -20.12 -23.25
C ILE A 69 43.13 -19.10 -22.17
N LYS A 70 43.98 -18.15 -22.51
CA LYS A 70 44.21 -16.94 -21.70
C LYS A 70 42.90 -16.15 -21.67
N ARG A 71 42.06 -16.43 -20.66
CA ARG A 71 40.98 -15.54 -20.29
C ARG A 71 41.63 -14.18 -19.99
N LYS A 72 41.35 -13.15 -20.85
CA LYS A 72 41.66 -11.75 -20.52
C LYS A 72 41.15 -11.47 -19.11
N PRO A 73 41.98 -10.92 -18.20
CA PRO A 73 41.53 -10.53 -16.89
C PRO A 73 40.41 -9.50 -17.10
N ASN A 74 39.20 -9.85 -16.62
CA ASN A 74 38.08 -8.93 -16.53
C ASN A 74 38.56 -7.73 -15.70
N PRO A 75 38.50 -6.46 -16.19
CA PRO A 75 38.89 -5.32 -15.40
C PRO A 75 38.13 -5.39 -14.09
N GLN A 76 38.84 -5.48 -12.97
CA GLN A 76 38.30 -5.55 -11.63
C GLN A 76 37.22 -4.48 -11.51
N LYS A 77 35.96 -4.90 -11.40
CA LYS A 77 34.90 -4.02 -10.92
C LYS A 77 35.34 -3.65 -9.51
N GLU A 78 35.83 -2.43 -9.32
CA GLU A 78 36.07 -1.88 -7.99
C GLU A 78 34.81 -2.13 -7.17
N GLU A 79 34.91 -3.02 -6.19
CA GLU A 79 33.78 -3.37 -5.33
C GLU A 79 33.46 -2.14 -4.50
N PHE A 80 32.35 -1.48 -4.82
CA PHE A 80 31.94 -0.26 -4.15
C PHE A 80 31.52 -0.58 -2.72
N ILE A 81 32.44 -0.31 -1.79
CA ILE A 81 32.27 -0.60 -0.36
C ILE A 81 31.55 0.59 0.31
N TYR A 82 30.51 0.31 1.08
CA TYR A 82 29.80 1.27 1.91
C TYR A 82 29.49 0.68 3.28
N THR A 83 29.33 1.56 4.28
CA THR A 83 29.07 1.14 5.65
C THR A 83 27.55 0.94 5.90
N LEU A 84 27.22 0.11 6.89
CA LEU A 84 25.82 -0.07 7.32
C LEU A 84 25.19 1.25 7.79
N GLN A 85 25.98 2.18 8.33
CA GLN A 85 25.52 3.49 8.75
C GLN A 85 25.11 4.36 7.56
N GLU A 86 25.90 4.33 6.47
CA GLU A 86 25.57 5.03 5.21
C GLU A 86 24.31 4.46 4.58
N GLU A 87 24.15 3.14 4.57
CA GLU A 87 22.93 2.48 4.09
C GLU A 87 21.70 2.92 4.89
N LYS A 88 21.78 2.86 6.22
CA LYS A 88 20.69 3.32 7.11
C LYS A 88 20.36 4.80 6.90
N ALA A 89 21.36 5.64 6.60
CA ALA A 89 21.14 7.06 6.32
C ALA A 89 20.35 7.27 5.01
N VAL A 90 20.64 6.48 3.96
CA VAL A 90 19.90 6.51 2.69
C VAL A 90 18.47 6.05 2.90
N VAL A 91 18.26 4.93 3.58
CA VAL A 91 16.92 4.40 3.90
C VAL A 91 16.10 5.42 4.67
N ARG A 92 16.67 6.04 5.72
CA ARG A 92 16.00 7.07 6.52
C ARG A 92 15.58 8.30 5.69
N LYS A 93 16.38 8.67 4.66
CA LYS A 93 15.99 9.74 3.74
C LYS A 93 14.79 9.34 2.88
N PHE A 94 14.75 8.10 2.37
CA PHE A 94 13.58 7.60 1.66
C PHE A 94 12.35 7.53 2.57
N ASP A 95 12.50 7.03 3.80
CA ASP A 95 11.40 7.00 4.77
C ASP A 95 10.79 8.39 4.97
N ARG A 96 11.62 9.42 5.20
CA ARG A 96 11.15 10.77 5.47
C ARG A 96 10.59 11.50 4.23
N LYS A 97 11.15 11.27 3.04
CA LYS A 97 10.81 12.03 1.83
C LYS A 97 9.82 11.32 0.91
N VAL A 98 9.82 9.99 0.90
CA VAL A 98 8.94 9.21 0.04
C VAL A 98 7.79 8.59 0.85
N VAL A 99 8.08 7.79 1.88
CA VAL A 99 7.03 7.07 2.62
C VAL A 99 6.10 8.02 3.35
N VAL A 100 6.65 8.99 4.11
CA VAL A 100 5.83 9.98 4.83
C VAL A 100 5.01 10.82 3.87
N PHE A 101 5.60 11.25 2.74
CA PHE A 101 4.87 12.03 1.75
C PHE A 101 3.74 11.23 1.10
N MET A 102 3.98 9.97 0.73
CA MET A 102 2.93 9.07 0.24
C MET A 102 1.84 8.81 1.28
N ALA A 103 2.20 8.68 2.57
CA ALA A 103 1.24 8.54 3.66
C ALA A 103 0.36 9.79 3.81
N VAL A 104 0.92 10.99 3.64
CA VAL A 104 0.15 12.25 3.62
C VAL A 104 -0.82 12.28 2.43
N LEU A 105 -0.39 11.89 1.23
CA LEU A 105 -1.28 11.81 0.07
C LEU A 105 -2.40 10.79 0.27
N TYR A 106 -2.10 9.64 0.89
CA TYR A 106 -3.11 8.63 1.22
C TYR A 106 -4.07 9.12 2.30
N MET A 107 -3.56 9.89 3.28
CA MET A 107 -4.38 10.55 4.28
C MET A 107 -5.41 11.47 3.60
N LEU A 108 -5.01 12.29 2.64
CA LEU A 108 -5.90 13.18 1.91
C LEU A 108 -6.93 12.41 1.08
N ALA A 109 -6.52 11.38 0.33
CA ALA A 109 -7.45 10.53 -0.42
C ALA A 109 -8.48 9.85 0.48
N PHE A 110 -8.03 9.33 1.65
CA PHE A 110 -8.93 8.67 2.59
C PHE A 110 -9.87 9.65 3.30
N LEU A 111 -9.47 10.90 3.44
CA LEU A 111 -10.24 12.02 3.99
C LEU A 111 -11.45 12.29 3.09
N ASP A 112 -11.21 12.50 1.78
CA ASP A 112 -12.25 12.69 0.75
C ASP A 112 -13.24 11.51 0.70
N ARG A 113 -12.74 10.29 0.94
CA ARG A 113 -13.56 9.07 0.97
C ARG A 113 -14.48 8.99 2.18
N SER A 114 -13.98 9.31 3.37
CA SER A 114 -14.70 9.14 4.64
C SER A 114 -15.66 10.30 4.95
N ASN A 115 -15.43 11.47 4.37
CA ASN A 115 -16.13 12.70 4.75
C ASN A 115 -17.61 12.72 4.35
N ILE A 116 -18.05 11.91 3.40
CA ILE A 116 -19.45 11.85 2.99
C ILE A 116 -20.40 11.50 4.15
N GLY A 117 -19.94 10.71 5.14
CA GLY A 117 -20.70 10.39 6.34
C GLY A 117 -20.94 11.63 7.22
N ASN A 118 -19.92 12.48 7.37
CA ASN A 118 -20.03 13.76 8.08
C ASN A 118 -20.88 14.76 7.33
N ALA A 119 -20.74 14.82 5.99
CA ALA A 119 -21.56 15.68 5.13
C ALA A 119 -23.04 15.32 5.20
N ARG A 120 -23.37 14.01 5.28
CA ARG A 120 -24.74 13.52 5.42
C ARG A 120 -25.44 14.13 6.62
N ILE A 121 -24.84 14.04 7.81
CA ILE A 121 -25.42 14.58 9.05
C ILE A 121 -25.30 16.10 9.17
N ALA A 122 -24.56 16.75 8.27
CA ALA A 122 -24.46 18.21 8.12
C ALA A 122 -25.45 18.80 7.09
N ASN A 123 -26.60 18.17 6.93
CA ASN A 123 -27.73 18.57 6.08
C ASN A 123 -27.53 18.39 4.57
N MET A 124 -26.57 17.57 4.13
CA MET A 124 -26.41 17.29 2.69
C MET A 124 -27.66 16.63 2.08
N ASP A 125 -28.29 15.70 2.80
CA ASP A 125 -29.48 14.99 2.32
C ASP A 125 -30.65 15.95 2.08
N SER A 126 -30.91 16.88 2.98
CA SER A 126 -32.00 17.87 2.84
C SER A 126 -31.77 18.88 1.70
N ASP A 127 -30.49 19.22 1.43
CA ASP A 127 -30.13 20.16 0.38
C ASP A 127 -30.15 19.55 -1.03
N LEU A 128 -29.90 18.26 -1.17
CA LEU A 128 -29.76 17.59 -2.46
C LEU A 128 -30.95 16.73 -2.88
N GLN A 129 -31.88 16.42 -1.94
CA GLN A 129 -33.06 15.62 -2.22
C GLN A 129 -34.30 16.50 -2.43
N SER A 130 -35.16 16.06 -3.34
CA SER A 130 -36.55 16.57 -3.46
C SER A 130 -37.49 15.77 -2.56
N ASP A 131 -38.61 16.35 -2.15
CA ASP A 131 -39.68 15.65 -1.44
C ASP A 131 -40.46 14.71 -2.39
N PRO A 132 -40.69 13.42 -1.99
CA PRO A 132 -40.24 12.75 -0.78
C PRO A 132 -38.78 12.29 -0.87
N PRO A 133 -38.05 12.25 0.26
CA PRO A 133 -36.65 11.83 0.27
C PRO A 133 -36.52 10.34 -0.08
N ASN A 134 -35.50 10.01 -0.92
CA ASN A 134 -35.18 8.65 -1.26
C ASN A 134 -33.95 8.15 -0.45
N PRO A 135 -34.15 7.25 0.54
CA PRO A 135 -33.06 6.80 1.43
C PRO A 135 -31.95 6.00 0.71
N GLN A 136 -32.20 5.54 -0.53
CA GLN A 136 -31.24 4.76 -1.29
C GLN A 136 -30.17 5.60 -2.00
N LEU A 137 -30.40 6.90 -2.19
CA LEU A 137 -29.50 7.78 -2.95
C LEU A 137 -28.12 7.87 -2.31
N TYR A 138 -28.04 7.92 -0.99
CA TYR A 138 -26.77 7.88 -0.26
C TYR A 138 -25.98 6.59 -0.54
N SER A 139 -26.65 5.44 -0.47
CA SER A 139 -26.04 4.15 -0.79
C SER A 139 -25.59 4.06 -2.25
N TYR A 140 -26.32 4.68 -3.19
CA TYR A 140 -25.88 4.75 -4.58
C TYR A 140 -24.66 5.64 -4.77
N ALA A 141 -24.55 6.76 -4.05
CA ALA A 141 -23.37 7.61 -4.06
C ALA A 141 -22.12 6.88 -3.53
N LEU A 142 -22.27 6.10 -2.45
CA LEU A 142 -21.20 5.24 -1.95
C LEU A 142 -20.84 4.12 -2.94
N SER A 143 -21.86 3.43 -3.49
CA SER A 143 -21.66 2.31 -4.41
C SER A 143 -21.00 2.75 -5.72
N SER A 144 -21.33 3.92 -6.25
CA SER A 144 -20.75 4.48 -7.48
C SER A 144 -19.25 4.69 -7.36
N PHE A 145 -18.78 5.18 -6.21
CA PHE A 145 -17.37 5.33 -5.91
C PHE A 145 -16.62 3.98 -5.93
N TYR A 146 -17.11 3.00 -5.16
CA TYR A 146 -16.44 1.70 -5.08
C TYR A 146 -16.53 0.90 -6.37
N LEU A 147 -17.61 1.07 -7.15
CA LEU A 147 -17.73 0.47 -8.48
C LEU A 147 -16.68 1.04 -9.44
N ALA A 148 -16.52 2.36 -9.48
CA ALA A 148 -15.49 2.99 -10.29
C ALA A 148 -14.09 2.56 -9.84
N TYR A 149 -13.86 2.53 -8.55
CA TYR A 149 -12.59 2.12 -7.96
C TYR A 149 -12.20 0.70 -8.39
N LEU A 150 -13.14 -0.27 -8.32
CA LEU A 150 -12.95 -1.64 -8.77
C LEU A 150 -12.69 -1.73 -10.28
N LEU A 151 -13.48 -1.02 -11.09
CA LEU A 151 -13.37 -1.05 -12.56
C LEU A 151 -12.05 -0.47 -13.06
N PHE A 152 -11.50 0.52 -12.36
CA PHE A 152 -10.30 1.25 -12.75
C PHE A 152 -9.05 0.86 -11.95
N GLU A 153 -9.10 -0.14 -11.09
CA GLU A 153 -7.96 -0.60 -10.30
C GLU A 153 -6.77 -1.08 -11.15
N TRP A 154 -7.02 -1.52 -12.39
CA TRP A 154 -5.98 -1.82 -13.37
C TRP A 154 -5.03 -0.63 -13.63
N MET A 155 -5.43 0.60 -13.33
CA MET A 155 -4.58 1.79 -13.40
C MET A 155 -3.32 1.66 -12.53
N ALA A 156 -3.31 0.78 -11.54
CA ALA A 156 -2.10 0.45 -10.79
C ALA A 156 -0.94 -0.05 -11.69
N ILE A 157 -1.23 -0.56 -12.90
CA ILE A 157 -0.20 -0.96 -13.88
C ILE A 157 0.52 0.26 -14.47
N LEU A 158 -0.14 1.42 -14.52
CA LEU A 158 0.40 2.64 -15.09
C LEU A 158 1.64 3.18 -14.34
N TRP A 159 1.84 2.78 -13.09
CA TRP A 159 3.08 3.05 -12.35
C TRP A 159 4.36 2.53 -13.03
N ARG A 160 4.22 1.60 -13.97
CA ARG A 160 5.35 1.10 -14.79
C ARG A 160 5.54 1.84 -16.11
N LEU A 161 4.52 2.53 -16.56
CA LEU A 161 4.48 3.14 -17.90
C LEU A 161 4.67 4.65 -17.83
N ILE A 162 4.22 5.29 -16.76
CA ILE A 162 4.24 6.75 -16.59
C ILE A 162 5.24 7.10 -15.47
N PRO A 163 6.05 8.16 -15.64
CA PRO A 163 6.91 8.65 -14.56
C PRO A 163 6.10 8.93 -13.29
N ALA A 164 6.60 8.48 -12.13
CA ALA A 164 5.85 8.53 -10.88
C ALA A 164 5.44 9.95 -10.47
N HIS A 165 6.31 10.94 -10.67
CA HIS A 165 6.00 12.34 -10.34
C HIS A 165 4.83 12.89 -11.16
N VAL A 166 4.74 12.54 -12.46
CA VAL A 166 3.62 12.95 -13.32
C VAL A 166 2.36 12.22 -12.91
N TYR A 167 2.46 10.89 -12.76
CA TYR A 167 1.31 10.05 -12.47
C TYR A 167 0.63 10.43 -11.15
N VAL A 168 1.40 10.57 -10.08
CA VAL A 168 0.88 10.97 -8.77
C VAL A 168 0.31 12.37 -8.80
N ALA A 169 0.99 13.34 -9.41
CA ALA A 169 0.50 14.71 -9.47
C ALA A 169 -0.84 14.79 -10.23
N VAL A 170 -0.99 14.08 -11.35
CA VAL A 170 -2.24 14.03 -12.12
C VAL A 170 -3.37 13.37 -11.32
N LEU A 171 -3.09 12.23 -10.66
CA LEU A 171 -4.09 11.57 -9.82
C LEU A 171 -4.55 12.50 -8.68
N VAL A 172 -3.61 13.07 -7.92
CA VAL A 172 -3.91 13.94 -6.77
C VAL A 172 -4.67 15.19 -7.21
N ALA A 173 -4.28 15.82 -8.32
CA ALA A 173 -5.01 16.96 -8.89
C ALA A 173 -6.43 16.57 -9.32
N SER A 174 -6.59 15.41 -9.98
CA SER A 174 -7.89 14.95 -10.48
C SER A 174 -8.88 14.71 -9.35
N TRP A 175 -8.48 13.97 -8.30
CA TRP A 175 -9.41 13.75 -7.19
C TRP A 175 -9.65 15.02 -6.37
N GLY A 176 -8.64 15.89 -6.18
CA GLY A 176 -8.82 17.17 -5.49
C GLY A 176 -9.82 18.09 -6.19
N VAL A 177 -9.76 18.17 -7.53
CA VAL A 177 -10.75 18.92 -8.33
C VAL A 177 -12.14 18.31 -8.18
N VAL A 178 -12.26 16.98 -8.28
CA VAL A 178 -13.56 16.31 -8.14
C VAL A 178 -14.11 16.46 -6.73
N ALA A 179 -13.27 16.41 -5.68
CA ALA A 179 -13.68 16.67 -4.30
C ALA A 179 -14.25 18.10 -4.16
N CYS A 180 -13.58 19.12 -4.69
CA CYS A 180 -14.10 20.49 -4.71
C CYS A 180 -15.44 20.59 -5.46
N LEU A 181 -15.58 19.92 -6.61
CA LEU A 181 -16.82 19.90 -7.39
C LEU A 181 -17.99 19.27 -6.62
N GLN A 182 -17.75 18.29 -5.74
CA GLN A 182 -18.79 17.75 -4.86
C GLN A 182 -19.38 18.84 -3.95
N GLY A 183 -18.56 19.80 -3.48
CA GLY A 183 -19.03 20.94 -2.68
C GLY A 183 -19.98 21.88 -3.40
N VAL A 184 -20.02 21.87 -4.73
CA VAL A 184 -20.94 22.67 -5.54
C VAL A 184 -22.06 21.86 -6.21
N ALA A 185 -22.18 20.57 -5.85
CA ALA A 185 -23.25 19.71 -6.36
C ALA A 185 -24.65 20.29 -6.04
N THR A 186 -25.55 20.21 -7.01
CA THR A 186 -26.92 20.73 -6.92
C THR A 186 -27.99 19.67 -6.72
N SER A 187 -27.63 18.41 -6.93
CA SER A 187 -28.54 17.27 -6.80
C SER A 187 -27.79 15.97 -6.59
N TYR A 188 -28.46 14.93 -6.07
CA TYR A 188 -27.89 13.61 -5.87
C TYR A 188 -27.34 12.93 -7.15
N PRO A 189 -28.02 12.99 -8.31
CA PRO A 189 -27.43 12.44 -9.54
C PRO A 189 -26.08 13.04 -9.91
N VAL A 190 -25.90 14.35 -9.70
CA VAL A 190 -24.61 15.03 -9.91
C VAL A 190 -23.57 14.52 -8.91
N LEU A 191 -23.95 14.40 -7.62
CA LEU A 191 -23.06 13.87 -6.58
C LEU A 191 -22.64 12.42 -6.89
N ILE A 192 -23.56 11.56 -7.34
CA ILE A 192 -23.27 10.17 -7.73
C ILE A 192 -22.27 10.12 -8.88
N GLY A 193 -22.43 10.97 -9.91
CA GLY A 193 -21.49 11.09 -11.02
C GLY A 193 -20.10 11.56 -10.56
N LEU A 194 -20.04 12.56 -9.68
CA LEU A 194 -18.78 13.05 -9.11
C LEU A 194 -18.11 11.99 -8.21
N ARG A 195 -18.87 11.21 -7.45
CA ARG A 195 -18.36 10.08 -6.67
C ARG A 195 -17.77 8.99 -7.57
N PHE A 196 -18.39 8.74 -8.73
CA PHE A 196 -17.81 7.81 -9.71
C PHE A 196 -16.46 8.33 -10.25
N LEU A 197 -16.39 9.62 -10.61
CA LEU A 197 -15.13 10.24 -11.06
C LEU A 197 -14.05 10.26 -9.97
N LEU A 198 -14.45 10.49 -8.71
CA LEU A 198 -13.52 10.40 -7.57
C LEU A 198 -12.92 9.00 -7.46
N GLY A 199 -13.76 7.96 -7.61
CA GLY A 199 -13.31 6.56 -7.59
C GLY A 199 -12.28 6.24 -8.68
N ILE A 200 -12.45 6.81 -9.89
CA ILE A 200 -11.44 6.69 -10.97
C ILE A 200 -10.13 7.36 -10.55
N GLY A 201 -10.19 8.59 -10.05
CA GLY A 201 -9.00 9.36 -9.65
C GLY A 201 -8.20 8.67 -8.55
N GLU A 202 -8.86 8.03 -7.59
CA GLU A 202 -8.19 7.34 -6.48
C GLU A 202 -7.72 5.91 -6.82
N ALA A 203 -8.37 5.21 -7.78
CA ALA A 203 -8.07 3.82 -8.10
C ALA A 203 -6.60 3.56 -8.47
N GLY A 204 -5.98 4.49 -9.20
CA GLY A 204 -4.56 4.40 -9.57
C GLY A 204 -3.59 4.45 -8.38
N PHE A 205 -4.03 4.99 -7.24
CA PHE A 205 -3.18 5.15 -6.05
C PHE A 205 -2.96 3.84 -5.28
N THR A 206 -3.73 2.78 -5.55
CA THR A 206 -3.52 1.43 -5.00
C THR A 206 -2.15 0.84 -5.36
N GLY A 207 -1.51 1.34 -6.42
CA GLY A 207 -0.17 0.93 -6.84
C GLY A 207 0.99 1.47 -5.98
N VAL A 208 0.76 2.29 -4.96
CA VAL A 208 1.83 2.86 -4.12
C VAL A 208 2.73 1.81 -3.47
N PRO A 209 2.26 0.67 -2.91
CA PRO A 209 3.14 -0.37 -2.41
C PRO A 209 4.10 -0.92 -3.47
N PHE A 210 3.64 -1.00 -4.72
CA PHE A 210 4.49 -1.37 -5.85
C PHE A 210 5.54 -0.29 -6.15
N TYR A 211 5.18 0.99 -6.14
CA TYR A 211 6.13 2.09 -6.28
C TYR A 211 7.19 2.08 -5.16
N LEU A 212 6.80 1.86 -3.90
CA LEU A 212 7.72 1.76 -2.78
C LEU A 212 8.73 0.62 -2.96
N SER A 213 8.38 -0.46 -3.67
CA SER A 213 9.30 -1.55 -3.97
C SER A 213 10.49 -1.16 -4.85
N PHE A 214 10.45 0.00 -5.52
CA PHE A 214 11.59 0.53 -6.28
C PHE A 214 12.69 1.14 -5.39
N PHE A 215 12.38 1.44 -4.12
CA PHE A 215 13.27 2.13 -3.19
C PHE A 215 13.73 1.26 -2.02
N PHE A 216 12.97 0.22 -1.68
CA PHE A 216 13.18 -0.59 -0.50
C PHE A 216 13.35 -2.06 -0.83
N ARG A 217 14.20 -2.75 -0.03
CA ARG A 217 14.33 -4.20 -0.10
C ARG A 217 13.03 -4.87 0.37
N ARG A 218 12.81 -6.12 -0.05
CA ARG A 218 11.59 -6.90 0.28
C ARG A 218 11.33 -6.98 1.79
N GLY A 219 12.38 -7.21 2.58
CA GLY A 219 12.27 -7.26 4.05
C GLY A 219 11.94 -5.93 4.71
N GLU A 220 12.14 -4.81 4.01
CA GLU A 220 11.87 -3.46 4.50
C GLU A 220 10.51 -2.91 4.07
N LEU A 221 9.92 -3.48 3.01
CA LEU A 221 8.72 -2.96 2.34
C LEU A 221 7.47 -3.07 3.22
N ALA A 222 7.35 -4.16 4.00
CA ALA A 222 6.16 -4.45 4.80
C ALA A 222 5.88 -3.34 5.84
N LEU A 223 6.90 -2.92 6.60
CA LEU A 223 6.75 -1.84 7.58
C LEU A 223 6.34 -0.51 6.90
N ARG A 224 6.93 -0.19 5.75
CA ARG A 224 6.64 1.06 5.03
C ARG A 224 5.23 1.07 4.43
N THR A 225 4.79 -0.08 3.93
CA THR A 225 3.40 -0.26 3.51
C THR A 225 2.45 -0.13 4.69
N ALA A 226 2.80 -0.67 5.86
CA ALA A 226 2.02 -0.51 7.07
C ALA A 226 1.92 0.95 7.51
N VAL A 227 3.04 1.70 7.50
CA VAL A 227 3.05 3.15 7.80
C VAL A 227 2.19 3.93 6.80
N PHE A 228 2.28 3.60 5.51
CA PHE A 228 1.45 4.21 4.46
C PHE A 228 -0.05 3.99 4.74
N ILE A 229 -0.47 2.76 5.02
CA ILE A 229 -1.88 2.41 5.24
C ILE A 229 -2.40 2.94 6.59
N SER A 230 -1.53 3.09 7.60
CA SER A 230 -1.91 3.64 8.91
C SER A 230 -2.40 5.09 8.85
N ALA A 231 -2.15 5.79 7.75
CA ALA A 231 -2.71 7.11 7.50
C ALA A 231 -4.25 7.11 7.37
N ALA A 232 -4.89 5.97 7.04
CA ALA A 232 -6.35 5.88 6.90
C ALA A 232 -7.13 6.17 8.20
N PRO A 233 -6.87 5.50 9.34
CA PRO A 233 -7.57 5.83 10.59
C PRO A 233 -7.25 7.25 11.08
N LEU A 234 -6.03 7.76 10.84
CA LEU A 234 -5.70 9.15 11.15
C LEU A 234 -6.53 10.12 10.31
N ALA A 235 -6.70 9.85 9.02
CA ALA A 235 -7.54 10.62 8.11
C ALA A 235 -8.99 10.67 8.60
N THR A 236 -9.57 9.52 8.97
CA THR A 236 -10.95 9.43 9.45
C THR A 236 -11.16 10.22 10.73
N SER A 237 -10.20 10.13 11.68
CA SER A 237 -10.24 10.93 12.91
C SER A 237 -10.15 12.43 12.62
N PHE A 238 -9.25 12.82 11.71
CA PHE A 238 -9.08 14.21 11.29
C PHE A 238 -10.32 14.74 10.57
N SER A 239 -10.91 13.97 9.65
CA SER A 239 -12.15 14.32 8.94
C SER A 239 -13.30 14.61 9.92
N SER A 240 -13.49 13.74 10.92
CA SER A 240 -14.53 13.93 11.93
C SER A 240 -14.28 15.19 12.78
N THR A 241 -13.01 15.45 13.14
CA THR A 241 -12.63 16.65 13.89
C THR A 241 -12.83 17.92 13.07
N LEU A 242 -12.47 17.88 11.78
CA LEU A 242 -12.65 18.98 10.84
C LEU A 242 -14.14 19.26 10.64
N ALA A 243 -14.96 18.22 10.47
CA ALA A 243 -16.41 18.33 10.34
C ALA A 243 -17.03 19.00 11.58
N PHE A 244 -16.61 18.59 12.79
CA PHE A 244 -17.01 19.23 14.05
C PHE A 244 -16.66 20.73 14.04
N ALA A 245 -15.42 21.08 13.68
CA ALA A 245 -14.99 22.48 13.65
C ALA A 245 -15.79 23.32 12.64
N ILE A 246 -16.03 22.81 11.43
CA ILE A 246 -16.80 23.52 10.39
C ILE A 246 -18.27 23.65 10.80
N THR A 247 -18.88 22.59 11.33
CA THR A 247 -20.28 22.61 11.74
C THR A 247 -20.50 23.55 12.92
N SER A 248 -19.53 23.66 13.85
CA SER A 248 -19.61 24.63 14.95
C SER A 248 -19.56 26.10 14.51
N LEU A 249 -18.99 26.37 13.33
CA LEU A 249 -18.94 27.71 12.72
C LEU A 249 -20.10 28.00 11.75
N SER A 250 -21.06 27.11 11.62
CA SER A 250 -22.16 27.22 10.66
C SER A 250 -23.02 28.51 10.78
N ASN A 251 -23.11 29.08 11.99
CA ASN A 251 -23.81 30.33 12.25
C ASN A 251 -23.07 31.58 11.76
N VAL A 252 -21.78 31.47 11.45
CA VAL A 252 -20.91 32.58 11.05
C VAL A 252 -20.65 32.57 9.54
N ILE A 253 -20.65 31.41 8.94
CA ILE A 253 -20.27 31.21 7.52
C ILE A 253 -21.57 31.01 6.70
N PRO A 254 -21.82 31.82 5.65
CA PRO A 254 -23.06 31.74 4.84
C PRO A 254 -23.09 30.56 3.85
N ILE A 255 -22.19 29.60 3.97
CA ILE A 255 -22.08 28.41 3.12
C ILE A 255 -22.54 27.20 3.93
N ALA A 256 -23.34 26.30 3.34
CA ALA A 256 -23.75 25.07 4.01
C ALA A 256 -22.51 24.25 4.47
N PRO A 257 -22.48 23.76 5.73
CA PRO A 257 -21.30 23.10 6.30
C PRO A 257 -20.79 21.93 5.47
N TRP A 258 -21.69 21.13 4.89
CA TRP A 258 -21.29 20.00 4.05
C TRP A 258 -20.57 20.43 2.76
N ARG A 259 -20.92 21.58 2.17
CA ARG A 259 -20.24 22.15 0.99
C ARG A 259 -18.83 22.60 1.35
N LEU A 260 -18.71 23.26 2.50
CA LEU A 260 -17.44 23.75 2.98
C LEU A 260 -16.48 22.59 3.33
N LEU A 261 -17.00 21.46 3.84
CA LEU A 261 -16.21 20.24 4.07
C LEU A 261 -15.51 19.77 2.80
N PHE A 262 -16.22 19.56 1.71
CA PHE A 262 -15.63 19.11 0.45
C PHE A 262 -14.65 20.13 -0.14
N LEU A 263 -14.89 21.42 0.00
CA LEU A 263 -13.98 22.46 -0.49
C LEU A 263 -12.67 22.51 0.30
N ILE A 264 -12.75 22.43 1.65
CA ILE A 264 -11.57 22.48 2.52
C ILE A 264 -10.71 21.24 2.37
N GLU A 265 -11.28 20.10 2.00
CA GLU A 265 -10.54 18.86 1.76
C GLU A 265 -9.94 18.80 0.34
N GLY A 266 -10.68 19.22 -0.67
CA GLY A 266 -10.23 19.17 -2.06
C GLY A 266 -9.17 20.21 -2.42
N LEU A 267 -9.25 21.44 -1.88
CA LEU A 267 -8.28 22.50 -2.18
C LEU A 267 -6.83 22.14 -1.80
N PRO A 268 -6.53 21.61 -0.60
CA PRO A 268 -5.20 21.15 -0.27
C PRO A 268 -4.68 20.06 -1.21
N CYS A 269 -5.53 19.17 -1.71
CA CYS A 269 -5.14 18.13 -2.67
C CYS A 269 -4.60 18.76 -3.95
N ILE A 270 -5.26 19.79 -4.48
CA ILE A 270 -4.81 20.50 -5.69
C ILE A 270 -3.46 21.17 -5.46
N LEU A 271 -3.25 21.82 -4.30
CA LEU A 271 -1.99 22.48 -3.96
C LEU A 271 -0.85 21.47 -3.81
N ILE A 272 -1.13 20.35 -3.11
CA ILE A 272 -0.13 19.30 -2.88
C ILE A 272 0.22 18.55 -4.18
N ALA A 273 -0.67 18.49 -5.16
CA ALA A 273 -0.37 17.93 -6.48
C ALA A 273 0.82 18.65 -7.16
N GLY A 274 0.88 19.99 -7.06
CA GLY A 274 2.03 20.76 -7.55
C GLY A 274 3.33 20.47 -6.79
N ILE A 275 3.23 20.23 -5.49
CA ILE A 275 4.36 19.82 -4.64
C ILE A 275 4.79 18.38 -4.98
N ALA A 276 3.84 17.48 -5.22
CA ALA A 276 4.08 16.10 -5.60
C ALA A 276 4.90 16.00 -6.90
N TRP A 277 4.55 16.82 -7.89
CA TRP A 277 5.31 16.93 -9.14
C TRP A 277 6.80 17.21 -8.93
N GLN A 278 7.16 18.01 -7.93
CA GLN A 278 8.55 18.43 -7.68
C GLN A 278 9.30 17.46 -6.75
N ILE A 279 8.60 16.82 -5.79
CA ILE A 279 9.25 16.06 -4.71
C ILE A 279 9.37 14.57 -5.02
N ILE A 280 8.41 13.99 -5.77
CA ILE A 280 8.34 12.55 -5.99
C ILE A 280 9.42 12.11 -6.99
N PRO A 281 10.37 11.23 -6.61
CA PRO A 281 11.37 10.72 -7.53
C PRO A 281 10.81 9.52 -8.32
N ASP A 282 11.14 9.42 -9.61
CA ASP A 282 10.76 8.26 -10.42
C ASP A 282 11.55 6.99 -10.06
N SER A 283 12.76 7.19 -9.57
CA SER A 283 13.68 6.10 -9.19
C SER A 283 14.66 6.59 -8.13
N PRO A 284 15.40 5.70 -7.45
CA PRO A 284 16.47 6.10 -6.53
C PRO A 284 17.54 6.98 -7.16
N GLN A 285 17.79 6.83 -8.47
CA GLN A 285 18.80 7.58 -9.22
C GLN A 285 18.35 9.02 -9.51
N THR A 286 17.06 9.24 -9.73
CA THR A 286 16.50 10.57 -10.02
C THR A 286 16.22 11.37 -8.74
N ALA A 287 16.30 10.76 -7.55
CA ALA A 287 16.01 11.41 -6.27
C ALA A 287 16.97 12.60 -6.02
N GLN A 288 16.45 13.84 -6.11
CA GLN A 288 17.22 15.07 -5.96
C GLN A 288 17.78 15.28 -4.54
N PHE A 289 17.13 14.69 -3.51
CA PHE A 289 17.53 14.79 -2.11
C PHE A 289 18.68 13.85 -1.72
N LEU A 290 19.20 13.04 -2.64
CA LEU A 290 20.34 12.14 -2.44
C LEU A 290 21.61 12.72 -3.09
N THR A 291 22.74 12.59 -2.38
CA THR A 291 24.06 12.88 -2.97
C THR A 291 24.46 11.81 -3.99
N ALA A 292 25.41 12.07 -4.87
CA ALA A 292 25.90 11.11 -5.87
C ALA A 292 26.34 9.78 -5.23
N ARG A 293 27.07 9.82 -4.09
CA ARG A 293 27.46 8.63 -3.32
C ARG A 293 26.23 7.85 -2.79
N GLN A 294 25.23 8.56 -2.27
CA GLN A 294 23.99 7.95 -1.76
C GLN A 294 23.15 7.30 -2.88
N LYS A 295 23.11 7.90 -4.07
CA LYS A 295 22.48 7.30 -5.25
C LYS A 295 23.17 6.00 -5.66
N LYS A 296 24.51 5.95 -5.62
CA LYS A 296 25.30 4.75 -5.89
C LYS A 296 25.00 3.65 -4.84
N ILE A 297 24.96 4.00 -3.55
CA ILE A 297 24.58 3.08 -2.46
C ILE A 297 23.17 2.53 -2.70
N ALA A 298 22.18 3.39 -2.97
CA ALA A 298 20.80 2.99 -3.24
C ALA A 298 20.69 2.02 -4.43
N ARG A 299 21.49 2.22 -5.49
CA ARG A 299 21.54 1.31 -6.65
C ARG A 299 22.16 -0.04 -6.30
N VAL A 300 23.33 -0.04 -5.66
CA VAL A 300 24.06 -1.27 -5.36
C VAL A 300 23.27 -2.17 -4.38
N ARG A 301 22.65 -1.58 -3.34
CA ARG A 301 21.84 -2.34 -2.38
C ARG A 301 20.64 -3.06 -3.01
N LEU A 302 20.01 -2.47 -4.03
CA LEU A 302 18.88 -3.07 -4.73
C LEU A 302 19.34 -4.10 -5.77
N GLN A 303 20.47 -3.87 -6.43
CA GLN A 303 21.05 -4.82 -7.39
C GLN A 303 21.48 -6.12 -6.73
N SER A 304 22.06 -6.07 -5.52
CA SER A 304 22.44 -7.27 -4.76
C SER A 304 21.24 -8.18 -4.46
N GLU A 305 20.08 -7.59 -4.18
CA GLU A 305 18.86 -8.38 -3.95
C GLU A 305 18.32 -9.02 -5.26
N HIS A 306 18.41 -8.30 -6.38
CA HIS A 306 17.99 -8.84 -7.68
C HIS A 306 18.90 -9.97 -8.18
N GLN A 307 20.18 -9.94 -7.83
CA GLN A 307 21.15 -11.01 -8.15
C GLN A 307 20.99 -12.23 -7.26
N GLN A 308 20.65 -12.04 -5.98
CA GLN A 308 20.37 -13.13 -5.02
C GLN A 308 19.01 -13.79 -5.29
N ALA A 309 18.05 -13.08 -5.91
CA ALA A 309 16.86 -13.69 -6.44
C ALA A 309 17.24 -14.45 -7.71
N ALA A 310 17.81 -15.65 -7.57
CA ALA A 310 18.12 -16.56 -8.67
C ALA A 310 16.95 -16.62 -9.66
N PRO A 311 17.19 -16.89 -10.95
CA PRO A 311 16.14 -17.11 -11.93
C PRO A 311 15.40 -18.41 -11.57
N SER A 312 14.63 -18.37 -10.47
CA SER A 312 13.74 -19.45 -10.12
C SER A 312 12.67 -19.49 -11.19
N SER A 313 12.78 -20.52 -12.03
CA SER A 313 11.79 -21.05 -12.98
C SER A 313 10.95 -19.99 -13.70
N SER A 314 10.94 -20.05 -15.01
CA SER A 314 10.03 -19.32 -15.91
C SER A 314 8.55 -19.65 -15.64
N GLY A 315 8.12 -19.58 -14.37
CA GLY A 315 6.74 -19.73 -13.97
C GLY A 315 5.93 -18.58 -14.58
N SER A 316 4.87 -18.92 -15.28
CA SER A 316 3.85 -17.96 -15.67
C SER A 316 3.37 -17.24 -14.41
N GLY A 317 3.32 -15.89 -14.39
CA GLY A 317 2.79 -15.13 -13.25
C GLY A 317 1.39 -15.59 -12.79
N LEU A 318 0.68 -16.33 -13.65
CA LEU A 318 -0.60 -16.99 -13.38
C LEU A 318 -0.50 -18.14 -12.35
N SER A 319 0.70 -18.62 -12.02
CA SER A 319 0.87 -19.64 -10.96
C SER A 319 0.40 -19.11 -9.59
N ALA A 320 0.47 -17.81 -9.35
CA ALA A 320 -0.07 -17.16 -8.14
C ALA A 320 -1.58 -17.35 -7.98
N LEU A 321 -2.33 -17.52 -9.08
CA LEU A 321 -3.77 -17.81 -9.04
C LEU A 321 -4.09 -19.23 -8.50
N LYS A 322 -3.10 -20.11 -8.40
CA LYS A 322 -3.22 -21.44 -7.81
C LYS A 322 -2.75 -21.49 -6.34
N ASP A 323 -2.18 -20.38 -5.84
CA ASP A 323 -1.67 -20.34 -4.48
C ASP A 323 -2.81 -20.16 -3.46
N PRO A 324 -3.03 -21.11 -2.55
CA PRO A 324 -4.05 -21.00 -1.52
C PRO A 324 -3.81 -19.82 -0.57
N VAL A 325 -2.56 -19.40 -0.39
CA VAL A 325 -2.21 -18.24 0.44
C VAL A 325 -2.76 -16.95 -0.19
N ALA A 326 -2.59 -16.78 -1.51
CA ALA A 326 -3.10 -15.62 -2.23
C ALA A 326 -4.63 -15.51 -2.14
N TRP A 327 -5.36 -16.62 -2.34
CA TRP A 327 -6.82 -16.64 -2.24
C TRP A 327 -7.32 -16.43 -0.81
N THR A 328 -6.72 -17.09 0.17
CA THR A 328 -7.15 -16.94 1.57
C THR A 328 -6.95 -15.51 2.06
N THR A 329 -5.80 -14.89 1.77
CA THR A 329 -5.56 -13.48 2.12
C THR A 329 -6.48 -12.53 1.35
N SER A 330 -6.86 -12.86 0.11
CA SER A 330 -7.83 -12.08 -0.67
C SER A 330 -9.24 -12.13 -0.06
N VAL A 331 -9.68 -13.28 0.43
CA VAL A 331 -10.97 -13.40 1.12
C VAL A 331 -10.92 -12.71 2.49
N ILE A 332 -9.82 -12.83 3.24
CA ILE A 332 -9.64 -12.13 4.50
C ILE A 332 -9.78 -10.61 4.30
N ILE A 333 -9.10 -10.03 3.28
CA ILE A 333 -9.19 -8.60 3.04
C ILE A 333 -10.58 -8.17 2.56
N MET A 334 -11.27 -9.00 1.77
CA MET A 334 -12.65 -8.75 1.34
C MET A 334 -13.60 -8.67 2.54
N LEU A 335 -13.54 -9.64 3.45
CA LEU A 335 -14.37 -9.65 4.65
C LEU A 335 -14.02 -8.49 5.60
N THR A 336 -12.75 -8.15 5.72
CA THR A 336 -12.31 -7.03 6.54
C THR A 336 -12.72 -5.70 5.96
N ASN A 337 -12.61 -5.53 4.64
CA ASN A 337 -12.99 -4.30 3.93
C ASN A 337 -14.49 -4.00 4.02
N LEU A 338 -15.32 -5.01 4.27
CA LEU A 338 -16.73 -4.81 4.56
C LEU A 338 -16.93 -3.93 5.82
N ALA A 339 -16.19 -4.22 6.90
CA ALA A 339 -16.21 -3.41 8.12
C ALA A 339 -15.41 -2.09 7.95
N TYR A 340 -14.25 -2.16 7.29
CA TYR A 340 -13.34 -1.03 7.06
C TYR A 340 -13.96 0.10 6.24
N SER A 341 -14.83 -0.19 5.28
CA SER A 341 -15.49 0.82 4.44
C SER A 341 -16.83 1.28 5.00
N SER A 342 -17.55 0.40 5.74
CA SER A 342 -18.88 0.74 6.25
C SER A 342 -18.82 1.63 7.48
N LEU A 343 -18.06 1.28 8.50
CA LEU A 343 -18.08 2.02 9.77
C LEU A 343 -17.66 3.49 9.60
N PRO A 344 -16.57 3.87 8.90
CA PRO A 344 -16.22 5.27 8.69
C PRO A 344 -17.31 6.08 7.98
N ALA A 345 -18.03 5.48 7.02
CA ALA A 345 -19.07 6.17 6.27
C ALA A 345 -20.38 6.32 7.06
N PHE A 346 -20.68 5.41 7.98
CA PHE A 346 -21.96 5.36 8.68
C PHE A 346 -21.87 5.72 10.17
N LEU A 347 -20.69 5.73 10.80
CA LEU A 347 -20.55 6.01 12.24
C LEU A 347 -21.19 7.34 12.66
N PRO A 348 -21.02 8.46 11.94
CA PRO A 348 -21.72 9.70 12.29
C PRO A 348 -23.23 9.53 12.34
N THR A 349 -23.83 8.84 11.35
CA THR A 349 -25.26 8.53 11.30
C THR A 349 -25.69 7.61 12.44
N ILE A 350 -24.90 6.58 12.76
CA ILE A 350 -25.15 5.63 13.86
C ILE A 350 -25.17 6.38 15.20
N LEU A 351 -24.22 7.29 15.43
CA LEU A 351 -24.16 8.09 16.64
C LEU A 351 -25.33 9.07 16.75
N THR A 352 -25.77 9.64 15.63
CA THR A 352 -26.99 10.48 15.60
C THR A 352 -28.24 9.64 15.94
N ALA A 353 -28.35 8.43 15.41
CA ALA A 353 -29.42 7.50 15.74
C ALA A 353 -29.36 7.02 17.21
N MET A 354 -28.19 7.04 17.83
CA MET A 354 -28.03 6.82 19.29
C MET A 354 -28.53 7.98 20.15
N GLY A 355 -29.00 9.08 19.56
CA GLY A 355 -29.55 10.24 20.25
C GLY A 355 -28.58 11.41 20.44
N HIS A 356 -27.37 11.35 19.87
CA HIS A 356 -26.44 12.47 19.90
C HIS A 356 -26.81 13.52 18.83
N SER A 357 -26.54 14.79 19.10
CA SER A 357 -26.67 15.85 18.07
C SER A 357 -25.66 15.62 16.94
N SER A 358 -25.93 16.17 15.76
CA SER A 358 -24.99 16.10 14.61
C SER A 358 -23.58 16.55 14.98
N LEU A 359 -23.47 17.65 15.73
CA LEU A 359 -22.21 18.19 16.21
C LEU A 359 -21.48 17.21 17.17
N SER A 360 -22.20 16.67 18.16
CA SER A 360 -21.65 15.67 19.09
C SER A 360 -21.25 14.38 18.39
N SER A 361 -22.02 13.95 17.40
CA SER A 361 -21.75 12.74 16.60
C SER A 361 -20.44 12.86 15.82
N GLN A 362 -20.18 14.03 15.23
CA GLN A 362 -18.90 14.31 14.57
C GLN A 362 -17.73 14.26 15.55
N ALA A 363 -17.86 14.90 16.71
CA ALA A 363 -16.83 14.90 17.74
C ALA A 363 -16.55 13.47 18.27
N LEU A 364 -17.61 12.69 18.55
CA LEU A 364 -17.52 11.33 19.07
C LEU A 364 -17.02 10.32 18.03
N SER A 365 -17.08 10.64 16.74
CA SER A 365 -16.53 9.77 15.69
C SER A 365 -14.99 9.78 15.65
N ALA A 366 -14.32 10.84 16.12
CA ALA A 366 -12.86 10.99 16.02
C ALA A 366 -12.06 10.06 16.97
N PRO A 367 -12.39 9.91 18.28
CA PRO A 367 -11.57 9.14 19.22
C PRO A 367 -11.35 7.66 18.87
N PRO A 368 -12.34 6.88 18.38
CA PRO A 368 -12.13 5.49 18.00
C PRO A 368 -11.07 5.33 16.90
N TYR A 369 -11.05 6.25 15.95
CA TYR A 369 -10.10 6.21 14.84
C TYR A 369 -8.72 6.71 15.23
N LEU A 370 -8.62 7.71 16.10
CA LEU A 370 -7.34 8.14 16.67
C LEU A 370 -6.67 7.01 17.46
N LEU A 371 -7.44 6.29 18.29
CA LEU A 371 -6.95 5.12 19.00
C LEU A 371 -6.51 4.02 18.01
N SER A 372 -7.30 3.80 16.95
CA SER A 372 -6.95 2.83 15.90
C SER A 372 -5.61 3.16 15.26
N PHE A 373 -5.35 4.42 14.92
CA PHE A 373 -4.06 4.86 14.37
C PHE A 373 -2.89 4.54 15.31
N LEU A 374 -3.00 4.87 16.59
CA LEU A 374 -1.94 4.61 17.57
C LEU A 374 -1.68 3.10 17.72
N ILE A 375 -2.74 2.30 17.83
CA ILE A 375 -2.62 0.84 17.97
C ILE A 375 -2.04 0.20 16.70
N VAL A 376 -2.39 0.69 15.50
CA VAL A 376 -1.80 0.19 14.24
C VAL A 376 -0.29 0.36 14.22
N LEU A 377 0.23 1.53 14.65
CA LEU A 377 1.69 1.76 14.71
C LEU A 377 2.37 0.81 15.71
N VAL A 378 1.79 0.65 16.88
CA VAL A 378 2.32 -0.25 17.93
C VAL A 378 2.28 -1.70 17.43
N THR A 379 1.17 -2.14 16.86
CA THR A 379 1.00 -3.51 16.36
C THR A 379 1.96 -3.80 15.19
N ALA A 380 2.13 -2.86 14.25
CA ALA A 380 3.08 -3.02 13.16
C ALA A 380 4.51 -3.20 13.68
N TYR A 381 4.92 -2.38 14.65
CA TYR A 381 6.22 -2.50 15.30
C TYR A 381 6.41 -3.84 16.03
N LEU A 382 5.44 -4.25 16.85
CA LEU A 382 5.50 -5.52 17.59
C LEU A 382 5.50 -6.73 16.64
N SER A 383 4.65 -6.71 15.62
CA SER A 383 4.57 -7.78 14.62
C SER A 383 5.88 -7.95 13.83
N ASP A 384 6.59 -6.86 13.54
CA ASP A 384 7.93 -6.90 12.93
C ASP A 384 8.99 -7.42 13.91
N LEU A 385 8.93 -6.99 15.18
CA LEU A 385 9.86 -7.41 16.23
C LEU A 385 9.77 -8.93 16.47
N TYR A 386 8.55 -9.47 16.57
CA TYR A 386 8.31 -10.90 16.79
C TYR A 386 8.34 -11.72 15.50
N ARG A 387 8.50 -11.09 14.33
CA ARG A 387 8.46 -11.73 13.01
C ARG A 387 7.25 -12.63 12.81
N SER A 388 6.11 -12.25 13.36
CA SER A 388 4.87 -13.02 13.34
C SER A 388 3.70 -12.09 13.00
N ARG A 389 2.86 -12.49 12.06
CA ARG A 389 1.70 -11.71 11.57
C ARG A 389 0.37 -12.33 12.00
N GLY A 390 0.27 -13.65 11.84
CA GLY A 390 -0.98 -14.38 12.05
C GLY A 390 -1.59 -14.22 13.43
N PRO A 391 -0.87 -14.45 14.54
CA PRO A 391 -1.40 -14.29 15.89
C PRO A 391 -1.91 -12.88 16.19
N PHE A 392 -1.18 -11.84 15.76
CA PHE A 392 -1.63 -10.45 15.90
C PHE A 392 -2.91 -10.18 15.10
N LEU A 393 -2.99 -10.69 13.86
CA LEU A 393 -4.17 -10.57 13.02
C LEU A 393 -5.38 -11.25 13.67
N ILE A 394 -5.24 -12.46 14.19
CA ILE A 394 -6.31 -13.20 14.87
C ILE A 394 -6.77 -12.43 16.11
N CYS A 395 -5.86 -11.90 16.92
CA CYS A 395 -6.19 -11.12 18.12
C CYS A 395 -7.04 -9.89 17.76
N HIS A 396 -6.61 -9.11 16.77
CA HIS A 396 -7.34 -7.92 16.34
C HIS A 396 -8.67 -8.25 15.66
N ALA A 397 -8.75 -9.33 14.90
CA ALA A 397 -10.00 -9.81 14.32
C ALA A 397 -11.01 -10.25 15.40
N LEU A 398 -10.55 -10.91 16.47
CA LEU A 398 -11.37 -11.26 17.64
C LEU A 398 -11.85 -10.00 18.37
N CYS A 399 -10.99 -9.00 18.57
CA CYS A 399 -11.38 -7.72 19.18
C CYS A 399 -12.47 -7.03 18.35
N SER A 400 -12.33 -6.98 17.02
CA SER A 400 -13.33 -6.40 16.13
C SER A 400 -14.64 -7.18 16.15
N CYS A 401 -14.56 -8.49 16.06
CA CYS A 401 -15.73 -9.37 16.15
C CYS A 401 -16.51 -9.14 17.46
N ALA A 402 -15.81 -9.10 18.60
CA ALA A 402 -16.43 -8.85 19.91
C ALA A 402 -17.11 -7.48 19.97
N GLY A 403 -16.46 -6.41 19.45
CA GLY A 403 -17.07 -5.08 19.36
C GLY A 403 -18.35 -5.09 18.56
N TYR A 404 -18.34 -5.68 17.36
CA TYR A 404 -19.53 -5.79 16.51
C TYR A 404 -20.61 -6.70 17.10
N LEU A 405 -20.26 -7.76 17.83
CA LEU A 405 -21.24 -8.60 18.53
C LEU A 405 -21.97 -7.81 19.62
N VAL A 406 -21.26 -7.03 20.44
CA VAL A 406 -21.89 -6.16 21.43
C VAL A 406 -22.86 -5.18 20.76
N LEU A 407 -22.47 -4.57 19.64
CA LEU A 407 -23.34 -3.66 18.88
C LEU A 407 -24.56 -4.38 18.30
N ALA A 408 -24.38 -5.56 17.70
CA ALA A 408 -25.44 -6.35 17.09
C ALA A 408 -26.46 -6.89 18.11
N PHE A 409 -26.00 -7.29 19.29
CA PHE A 409 -26.87 -7.82 20.33
C PHE A 409 -27.37 -6.77 21.33
N SER A 410 -26.99 -5.51 21.18
CA SER A 410 -27.31 -4.42 22.12
C SER A 410 -28.81 -4.28 22.39
N GLU A 411 -29.65 -4.44 21.36
CA GLU A 411 -31.12 -4.42 21.49
C GLU A 411 -31.62 -5.60 22.33
N ARG A 412 -31.12 -6.82 22.05
CA ARG A 412 -31.51 -8.02 22.80
C ARG A 412 -31.01 -8.01 24.25
N MET A 413 -29.93 -7.29 24.52
CA MET A 413 -29.41 -7.06 25.87
C MET A 413 -30.20 -6.00 26.64
N GLY A 414 -31.22 -5.38 26.03
CA GLY A 414 -32.02 -4.34 26.63
C GLY A 414 -31.26 -3.02 26.84
N LEU A 415 -30.20 -2.76 26.07
CA LEU A 415 -29.47 -1.53 26.15
C LEU A 415 -30.24 -0.39 25.50
N GLU A 416 -30.18 0.78 26.10
CA GLU A 416 -30.73 1.99 25.49
C GLU A 416 -29.94 2.38 24.22
N PRO A 417 -30.58 3.02 23.21
CA PRO A 417 -29.89 3.48 22.01
C PRO A 417 -28.63 4.31 22.32
N GLY A 418 -28.70 5.24 23.27
CA GLY A 418 -27.61 6.11 23.73
C GLY A 418 -26.65 5.52 24.77
N SER A 419 -26.70 4.21 25.00
CA SER A 419 -25.83 3.57 26.00
C SER A 419 -24.35 3.74 25.71
N TRP A 420 -23.59 4.17 26.73
CA TRP A 420 -22.13 4.28 26.65
C TRP A 420 -21.43 2.95 26.36
N LEU A 421 -22.05 1.83 26.68
CA LEU A 421 -21.52 0.51 26.34
C LEU A 421 -21.51 0.29 24.83
N ARG A 422 -22.55 0.77 24.11
CA ARG A 422 -22.60 0.73 22.65
C ARG A 422 -21.49 1.59 22.05
N TYR A 423 -21.31 2.81 22.55
CA TYR A 423 -20.23 3.69 22.10
C TYR A 423 -18.84 3.06 22.38
N ALA A 424 -18.64 2.51 23.59
CA ALA A 424 -17.39 1.83 23.94
C ALA A 424 -17.08 0.64 23.02
N ALA A 425 -18.11 -0.09 22.53
CA ALA A 425 -17.92 -1.21 21.61
C ALA A 425 -17.45 -0.80 20.20
N VAL A 426 -17.63 0.49 19.83
CA VAL A 426 -17.09 1.01 18.56
C VAL A 426 -15.56 0.99 18.56
N PHE A 427 -14.91 1.18 19.70
CA PHE A 427 -13.44 1.22 19.79
C PHE A 427 -12.79 -0.11 19.41
N PRO A 428 -13.10 -1.26 20.03
CA PRO A 428 -12.52 -2.53 19.62
C PRO A 428 -12.93 -2.91 18.18
N ALA A 429 -14.14 -2.54 17.73
CA ALA A 429 -14.56 -2.75 16.35
C ALA A 429 -13.61 -2.02 15.38
N ALA A 430 -13.38 -0.71 15.58
CA ALA A 430 -12.54 0.11 14.71
C ALA A 430 -11.06 -0.29 14.80
N VAL A 431 -10.51 -0.41 16.00
CA VAL A 431 -9.12 -0.83 16.23
C VAL A 431 -8.85 -2.16 15.55
N GLY A 432 -9.79 -3.12 15.66
CA GLY A 432 -9.58 -4.44 15.13
C GLY A 432 -9.49 -4.45 13.60
N PHE A 433 -10.47 -3.93 12.87
CA PHE A 433 -10.45 -4.03 11.41
C PHE A 433 -9.34 -3.20 10.76
N PHE A 434 -8.96 -2.03 11.30
CA PHE A 434 -7.83 -1.26 10.77
C PHE A 434 -6.51 -2.04 10.90
N ASN A 435 -6.28 -2.68 12.04
CA ASN A 435 -5.09 -3.53 12.24
C ASN A 435 -5.11 -4.76 11.31
N VAL A 436 -6.26 -5.40 11.15
CA VAL A 436 -6.39 -6.58 10.26
C VAL A 436 -6.06 -6.22 8.81
N VAL A 437 -6.51 -5.07 8.29
CA VAL A 437 -6.15 -4.61 6.93
C VAL A 437 -4.64 -4.51 6.77
N VAL A 438 -3.98 -3.78 7.68
CA VAL A 438 -2.53 -3.54 7.61
C VAL A 438 -1.75 -4.86 7.70
N LEU A 439 -2.12 -5.72 8.66
CA LEU A 439 -1.45 -7.00 8.86
C LEU A 439 -1.68 -7.96 7.68
N THR A 440 -2.89 -8.00 7.10
CA THR A 440 -3.20 -8.87 5.95
C THR A 440 -2.38 -8.48 4.73
N ILE A 441 -2.26 -7.18 4.43
CA ILE A 441 -1.46 -6.70 3.30
C ILE A 441 0.02 -7.04 3.51
N ALA A 442 0.56 -6.79 4.71
CA ALA A 442 1.93 -7.15 5.04
C ALA A 442 2.16 -8.67 4.98
N TRP A 443 1.20 -9.45 5.46
CA TRP A 443 1.27 -10.92 5.46
C TRP A 443 1.23 -11.50 4.06
N ASN A 444 0.36 -10.97 3.18
CA ASN A 444 0.30 -11.35 1.78
C ASN A 444 1.63 -11.08 1.07
N VAL A 445 2.19 -9.86 1.17
CA VAL A 445 3.45 -9.48 0.52
C VAL A 445 4.63 -10.36 0.99
N ASN A 446 4.68 -10.72 2.28
CA ASN A 446 5.77 -11.53 2.83
C ASN A 446 5.70 -13.00 2.41
N ASN A 447 4.51 -13.56 2.25
CA ASN A 447 4.28 -15.00 2.13
C ASN A 447 3.96 -15.49 0.70
N GLN A 448 3.95 -14.62 -0.28
CA GLN A 448 3.80 -15.06 -1.67
C GLN A 448 5.09 -15.71 -2.18
N LYS A 449 4.94 -16.95 -2.69
CA LYS A 449 6.00 -17.71 -3.34
C LYS A 449 6.35 -17.10 -4.70
N GLY A 450 7.58 -17.34 -5.16
CA GLY A 450 8.00 -17.02 -6.52
C GLY A 450 8.62 -15.65 -6.71
N GLY A 451 8.87 -15.30 -7.97
CA GLY A 451 9.53 -14.07 -8.38
C GLY A 451 8.64 -12.82 -8.32
N GLY A 452 9.19 -11.68 -8.71
CA GLY A 452 8.48 -10.40 -8.64
C GLY A 452 7.17 -10.35 -9.45
N LYS A 453 7.04 -11.16 -10.54
CA LYS A 453 5.82 -11.23 -11.35
C LYS A 453 4.68 -11.94 -10.61
N GLU A 454 4.98 -13.06 -9.95
CA GLU A 454 4.00 -13.85 -9.20
C GLU A 454 3.49 -13.09 -7.97
N LYS A 455 4.40 -12.43 -7.23
CA LYS A 455 4.04 -11.55 -6.11
C LYS A 455 3.14 -10.39 -6.54
N GLY A 456 3.41 -9.81 -7.70
CA GLY A 456 2.57 -8.75 -8.26
C GLY A 456 1.16 -9.23 -8.58
N VAL A 457 1.01 -10.44 -9.18
CA VAL A 457 -0.30 -11.02 -9.51
C VAL A 457 -1.09 -11.38 -8.25
N GLY A 458 -0.44 -11.99 -7.25
CA GLY A 458 -1.12 -12.32 -5.99
C GLY A 458 -1.55 -11.08 -5.21
N PHE A 459 -0.76 -10.01 -5.22
CA PHE A 459 -1.16 -8.73 -4.62
C PHE A 459 -2.34 -8.10 -5.39
N ALA A 460 -2.32 -8.12 -6.73
CA ALA A 460 -3.43 -7.63 -7.55
C ALA A 460 -4.72 -8.43 -7.31
N LEU A 461 -4.63 -9.77 -7.19
CA LEU A 461 -5.77 -10.62 -6.83
C LEU A 461 -6.38 -10.19 -5.50
N MET A 462 -5.53 -9.97 -4.47
CA MET A 462 -5.98 -9.52 -3.16
C MET A 462 -6.69 -8.17 -3.23
N GLN A 463 -6.20 -7.25 -4.03
CA GLN A 463 -6.81 -5.92 -4.19
C GLN A 463 -8.17 -6.03 -4.88
N VAL A 464 -8.25 -6.67 -6.05
CA VAL A 464 -9.50 -6.82 -6.82
C VAL A 464 -10.59 -7.54 -6.02
N VAL A 465 -10.26 -8.68 -5.40
CA VAL A 465 -11.21 -9.44 -4.55
C VAL A 465 -11.59 -8.61 -3.33
N GLY A 466 -10.62 -7.90 -2.74
CA GLY A 466 -10.82 -7.02 -1.59
C GLY A 466 -11.86 -5.92 -1.81
N GLN A 467 -11.97 -5.38 -3.03
CA GLN A 467 -12.93 -4.32 -3.34
C GLN A 467 -14.39 -4.79 -3.44
N LEU A 468 -14.65 -6.09 -3.47
CA LEU A 468 -16.02 -6.61 -3.40
C LEU A 468 -16.66 -6.35 -2.03
N GLY A 469 -15.85 -6.35 -0.95
CA GLY A 469 -16.32 -6.03 0.40
C GLY A 469 -16.99 -4.66 0.52
N PRO A 470 -16.32 -3.57 0.12
CA PRO A 470 -16.89 -2.23 0.10
C PRO A 470 -18.20 -2.08 -0.66
N LEU A 471 -18.37 -2.76 -1.80
CA LEU A 471 -19.63 -2.73 -2.56
C LEU A 471 -20.81 -3.26 -1.75
N VAL A 472 -20.60 -4.35 -1.01
CA VAL A 472 -21.62 -4.91 -0.09
C VAL A 472 -21.83 -3.96 1.09
N ALA A 473 -20.77 -3.37 1.62
CA ALA A 473 -20.76 -2.50 2.79
C ALA A 473 -21.67 -1.27 2.65
N THR A 474 -21.87 -0.77 1.44
CA THR A 474 -22.69 0.43 1.18
C THR A 474 -24.17 0.29 1.54
N ARG A 475 -24.65 -0.93 1.74
CA ARG A 475 -26.06 -1.28 2.04
C ARG A 475 -26.28 -1.89 3.41
N LEU A 476 -25.26 -1.89 4.27
CA LEU A 476 -25.33 -2.59 5.57
C LEU A 476 -26.16 -1.87 6.62
N TYR A 477 -26.30 -0.56 6.52
CA TYR A 477 -26.97 0.27 7.54
C TYR A 477 -28.11 1.08 6.92
N PRO A 478 -29.21 0.42 6.49
CA PRO A 478 -30.38 1.15 5.99
C PRO A 478 -31.03 1.91 7.12
N ASP A 479 -31.60 3.10 6.82
CA ASP A 479 -32.20 3.98 7.83
C ASP A 479 -33.33 3.30 8.61
N GLY A 480 -34.03 2.34 7.99
CA GLY A 480 -35.10 1.56 8.63
C GLY A 480 -34.66 0.60 9.73
N ASP A 481 -33.35 0.25 9.82
CA ASP A 481 -32.79 -0.61 10.87
C ASP A 481 -32.33 0.21 12.09
N GLY A 482 -32.45 1.54 12.04
CA GLY A 482 -32.14 2.38 13.19
C GLY A 482 -33.10 2.19 14.36
N PRO A 483 -32.68 2.47 15.60
CA PRO A 483 -31.40 3.05 16.01
C PRO A 483 -30.30 2.01 16.27
N PHE A 484 -30.56 0.70 16.17
CA PHE A 484 -29.62 -0.36 16.57
C PHE A 484 -28.76 -0.85 15.40
N PHE A 485 -29.27 -0.82 14.16
CA PHE A 485 -28.60 -1.34 12.96
C PHE A 485 -28.13 -2.79 13.13
N THR A 486 -28.94 -3.60 13.78
CA THR A 486 -28.64 -4.98 14.21
C THR A 486 -28.16 -5.86 13.06
N SER A 487 -28.82 -5.77 11.89
CA SER A 487 -28.47 -6.55 10.68
C SER A 487 -27.07 -6.25 10.20
N GLY A 488 -26.74 -4.97 10.00
CA GLY A 488 -25.43 -4.55 9.50
C GLY A 488 -24.30 -4.86 10.48
N MET A 489 -24.53 -4.62 11.78
CA MET A 489 -23.57 -4.96 12.83
C MET A 489 -23.34 -6.47 12.91
N GLY A 490 -24.41 -7.28 12.77
CA GLY A 490 -24.33 -8.75 12.74
C GLY A 490 -23.52 -9.28 11.56
N VAL A 491 -23.72 -8.69 10.37
CA VAL A 491 -22.93 -9.06 9.18
C VAL A 491 -21.45 -8.72 9.36
N CYS A 492 -21.11 -7.54 9.92
CA CYS A 492 -19.73 -7.19 10.23
C CYS A 492 -19.12 -8.13 11.28
N ALA A 493 -19.87 -8.50 12.33
CA ALA A 493 -19.43 -9.48 13.33
C ALA A 493 -19.12 -10.84 12.71
N ALA A 494 -20.04 -11.35 11.85
CA ALA A 494 -19.86 -12.61 11.14
C ALA A 494 -18.65 -12.57 10.19
N ALA A 495 -18.45 -11.45 9.47
CA ALA A 495 -17.31 -11.24 8.59
C ALA A 495 -16.00 -11.30 9.38
N MET A 496 -15.90 -10.57 10.51
CA MET A 496 -14.70 -10.59 11.35
C MET A 496 -14.47 -11.92 12.03
N GLY A 497 -15.53 -12.65 12.41
CA GLY A 497 -15.46 -14.04 12.85
C GLY A 497 -14.94 -14.99 11.76
N GLY A 498 -15.39 -14.79 10.52
CA GLY A 498 -14.85 -15.49 9.34
C GLY A 498 -13.37 -15.24 9.12
N VAL A 499 -12.91 -13.99 9.32
CA VAL A 499 -11.48 -13.64 9.27
C VAL A 499 -10.68 -14.43 10.32
N VAL A 500 -11.18 -14.56 11.56
CA VAL A 500 -10.52 -15.36 12.61
C VAL A 500 -10.32 -16.80 12.15
N VAL A 501 -11.37 -17.43 11.62
CA VAL A 501 -11.32 -18.83 11.17
C VAL A 501 -10.34 -19.00 10.01
N LEU A 502 -10.41 -18.13 9.00
CA LEU A 502 -9.53 -18.19 7.84
C LEU A 502 -8.07 -17.94 8.21
N ALA A 503 -7.81 -16.96 9.08
CA ALA A 503 -6.46 -16.65 9.54
C ALA A 503 -5.86 -17.80 10.37
N ALA A 504 -6.64 -18.39 11.29
CA ALA A 504 -6.21 -19.55 12.07
C ALA A 504 -5.93 -20.77 11.18
N GLY A 505 -6.79 -21.00 10.16
CA GLY A 505 -6.58 -22.04 9.16
C GLY A 505 -5.31 -21.82 8.34
N LEU A 506 -5.06 -20.58 7.92
CA LEU A 506 -3.88 -20.21 7.14
C LEU A 506 -2.58 -20.35 7.95
N VAL A 507 -2.57 -19.93 9.24
CA VAL A 507 -1.43 -20.11 10.14
C VAL A 507 -1.10 -21.60 10.28
N ARG A 508 -2.12 -22.46 10.51
CA ARG A 508 -1.91 -23.92 10.62
C ARG A 508 -1.39 -24.54 9.32
N TYR A 509 -1.90 -24.09 8.18
CA TYR A 509 -1.44 -24.54 6.87
C TYR A 509 0.04 -24.18 6.65
N MET A 510 0.42 -22.92 6.90
CA MET A 510 1.79 -22.43 6.73
C MET A 510 2.77 -23.12 7.69
N ASP A 511 2.39 -23.30 8.96
CA ASP A 511 3.19 -24.05 9.94
C ASP A 511 3.40 -25.51 9.51
N GLY A 512 2.35 -26.15 9.00
CA GLY A 512 2.43 -27.51 8.47
C GLY A 512 3.38 -27.63 7.27
N VAL A 513 3.35 -26.64 6.37
CA VAL A 513 4.28 -26.60 5.21
C VAL A 513 5.70 -26.33 5.67
N ASN A 514 5.92 -25.37 6.57
CA ASN A 514 7.25 -25.07 7.12
C ASN A 514 7.87 -26.31 7.79
N LYS A 515 7.08 -27.05 8.59
CA LYS A 515 7.55 -28.29 9.25
C LYS A 515 7.88 -29.41 8.25
N ARG A 516 7.18 -29.49 7.11
CA ARG A 516 7.53 -30.45 6.03
C ARG A 516 8.88 -30.10 5.41
N TRP A 517 9.09 -28.82 5.07
CA TRP A 517 10.36 -28.37 4.51
C TRP A 517 11.53 -28.57 5.47
N GLU A 518 11.32 -28.38 6.78
CA GLU A 518 12.34 -28.66 7.80
C GLU A 518 12.72 -30.15 7.87
N ARG A 519 11.76 -31.04 7.66
CA ARG A 519 12.04 -32.48 7.60
C ARG A 519 12.80 -32.86 6.34
N GLU A 520 12.36 -32.39 5.18
CA GLU A 520 13.00 -32.62 3.90
C GLU A 520 14.44 -32.08 3.86
N GLU A 521 14.69 -30.94 4.51
CA GLU A 521 16.02 -30.35 4.64
C GLU A 521 16.93 -31.21 5.52
N LYS A 522 16.44 -31.67 6.67
CA LYS A 522 17.18 -32.57 7.57
C LYS A 522 17.46 -33.95 6.93
N GLU A 523 16.52 -34.46 6.14
CA GLU A 523 16.71 -35.71 5.40
C GLU A 523 17.81 -35.56 4.36
N ARG A 524 17.82 -34.45 3.58
CA ARG A 524 18.91 -34.15 2.62
C ARG A 524 20.27 -33.95 3.30
N GLU A 525 20.32 -33.18 4.39
CA GLU A 525 21.56 -33.00 5.16
C GLU A 525 22.10 -34.35 5.71
N GLY A 526 21.20 -35.24 6.11
CA GLY A 526 21.55 -36.60 6.54
C GLY A 526 22.10 -37.43 5.38
N GLU A 527 21.51 -37.38 4.19
CA GLU A 527 21.99 -38.07 2.99
C GLU A 527 23.30 -37.48 2.47
N GLU A 528 23.47 -36.15 2.44
CA GLU A 528 24.73 -35.49 2.08
C GLU A 528 25.84 -35.79 3.12
N GLY A 529 25.51 -35.86 4.41
CA GLY A 529 26.45 -36.27 5.46
C GLY A 529 26.96 -37.71 5.30
N VAL A 530 26.13 -38.62 4.80
CA VAL A 530 26.50 -40.00 4.46
C VAL A 530 27.36 -40.01 3.19
N GLN A 531 27.04 -39.24 2.15
CA GLN A 531 27.84 -39.15 0.92
C GLN A 531 29.20 -38.46 1.12
N LEU A 532 29.29 -37.47 2.05
CA LEU A 532 30.54 -36.81 2.41
C LEU A 532 31.51 -37.75 3.20
N MET A 533 30.99 -38.78 3.84
CA MET A 533 31.81 -39.83 4.43
C MET A 533 32.36 -40.82 3.38
N GLU A 534 31.73 -40.88 2.18
CA GLU A 534 32.13 -41.78 1.09
C GLU A 534 32.95 -41.11 -0.03
N GLY A 535 33.08 -39.79 -0.12
CA GLY A 535 33.95 -39.15 -1.12
C GLY A 535 33.77 -37.64 -1.28
N GLU A 536 34.87 -36.97 -1.12
CA GLU A 536 35.26 -35.62 -1.58
C GLU A 536 34.39 -34.37 -1.20
N ARG A 537 35.04 -33.47 -0.46
CA ARG A 537 34.63 -32.12 -0.08
C ARG A 537 34.31 -31.23 -1.29
N GLY A 538 33.05 -30.94 -1.53
CA GLY A 538 32.59 -29.84 -2.36
C GLY A 538 31.87 -28.80 -1.48
N ASP A 539 32.52 -27.64 -1.33
CA ASP A 539 31.98 -26.48 -0.60
C ASP A 539 30.76 -25.91 -1.36
N LYS A 540 29.54 -26.22 -0.91
CA LYS A 540 28.30 -25.56 -1.36
C LYS A 540 27.67 -24.86 -0.18
N GLY A 541 27.87 -23.54 -0.12
CA GLY A 541 27.18 -22.66 0.83
C GLY A 541 25.66 -22.88 0.80
N GLY A 542 25.09 -23.24 1.93
CA GLY A 542 23.66 -23.49 2.09
C GLY A 542 22.82 -22.28 1.76
N GLU A 543 22.06 -22.34 0.68
CA GLU A 543 20.98 -21.39 0.37
C GLU A 543 19.83 -21.65 1.35
N GLY A 544 19.61 -20.74 2.30
CA GLY A 544 18.43 -20.77 3.17
C GLY A 544 17.15 -20.73 2.34
N GLY A 545 16.41 -21.83 2.26
CA GLY A 545 15.17 -21.98 1.50
C GLY A 545 14.07 -21.00 1.98
N PHE A 546 13.13 -20.67 1.09
CA PHE A 546 11.95 -19.83 1.43
C PHE A 546 11.14 -20.48 2.56
N ARG A 547 10.82 -19.69 3.60
CA ARG A 547 9.91 -20.09 4.68
C ARG A 547 8.78 -19.09 4.84
N TYR A 548 7.60 -19.59 5.16
CA TYR A 548 6.46 -18.74 5.48
C TYR A 548 6.64 -18.05 6.83
N MET A 549 6.30 -16.76 6.88
CA MET A 549 6.18 -15.99 8.11
C MET A 549 4.79 -16.24 8.72
N LEU A 550 4.75 -16.82 9.90
CA LEU A 550 3.50 -17.15 10.60
C LEU A 550 2.79 -15.93 11.18
#